data_23a304cc7c70f0445e9f7d1b58bfac47
#
_entry.id   23a304cc7c70f0445e9f7d1b58bfac47
#
_cell.length_a   1.000
_cell.length_b   1.000
_cell.length_c   1.000
_cell.angle_alpha   90.00
_cell.angle_beta   90.00
_cell.angle_gamma   90.00
#
_symmetry.space_group_name_H-M   'P 1'
#
loop_
_entity.id
_entity.type
_entity.pdbx_description
1 polymer ?
#
loop_
_entity_poly.entity_id
_entity_poly.type
_entity_poly.pdbx_seq_one_letter_code
_entity_poly.pdbx_strand_id
1 'polypeptide(L)'
;MTALATLDDLKRYGIDVAEGETALATSLLDSVSSAIRAAAGNPISVGTHTVDLPSVESRRLDLPCKAVRDITEVLVDGQPCDDWTRHGSALYRDRPWGGRGMPPRTVTVTYTGGWDPIPEDIVRLCCSYTAAGLAQHRDGGPGAHRGVSYERIDDAQVGYTTGASEMVDATELPEGTRRALHERFGTTARTIGVFS
;
A
#
# COMPACT_ATOMS: atom_id res chain seq x y z
N MET A 1 9.75 8.38 1.57
CA MET A 1 8.25 8.35 1.51
C MET A 1 7.74 8.59 2.92
N THR A 2 6.68 9.39 3.10
CA THR A 2 6.11 9.62 4.44
C THR A 2 5.38 8.38 4.93
N ALA A 3 5.52 8.00 6.21
CA ALA A 3 4.79 6.88 6.79
C ALA A 3 3.25 7.08 6.68
N LEU A 4 2.49 5.97 6.68
CA LEU A 4 1.01 5.99 6.63
C LEU A 4 0.39 6.32 8.00
N ALA A 5 1.16 6.26 9.07
CA ALA A 5 0.77 6.64 10.42
C ALA A 5 1.96 7.33 11.11
N THR A 6 1.68 8.05 12.17
CA THR A 6 2.65 8.84 12.95
C THR A 6 2.82 8.27 14.36
N LEU A 7 3.82 8.75 15.10
CA LEU A 7 3.97 8.44 16.53
C LEU A 7 2.78 8.94 17.36
N ASP A 8 2.15 10.04 16.96
CA ASP A 8 0.96 10.54 17.62
C ASP A 8 -0.26 9.64 17.35
N ASP A 9 -0.32 9.01 16.17
CA ASP A 9 -1.34 8.00 15.89
C ASP A 9 -1.15 6.77 16.80
N LEU A 10 0.08 6.30 17.02
CA LEU A 10 0.34 5.22 17.98
C LEU A 10 -0.21 5.55 19.36
N LYS A 11 0.09 6.75 19.89
CA LYS A 11 -0.45 7.22 21.18
C LYS A 11 -1.97 7.27 21.19
N ARG A 12 -2.59 7.77 20.11
CA ARG A 12 -4.05 7.84 19.95
C ARG A 12 -4.72 6.46 20.03
N TYR A 13 -4.02 5.41 19.56
CA TYR A 13 -4.48 4.02 19.69
C TYR A 13 -4.03 3.32 20.99
N GLY A 14 -3.48 4.07 21.96
CA GLY A 14 -3.06 3.53 23.26
C GLY A 14 -1.78 2.68 23.20
N ILE A 15 -0.96 2.88 22.16
CA ILE A 15 0.32 2.20 21.99
C ILE A 15 1.42 3.11 22.55
N ASP A 16 1.91 2.76 23.74
CA ASP A 16 2.98 3.50 24.38
C ASP A 16 4.33 3.15 23.72
N VAL A 17 5.07 4.20 23.35
CA VAL A 17 6.42 4.12 22.83
C VAL A 17 7.36 4.74 23.86
N ALA A 18 8.25 3.93 24.44
CA ALA A 18 9.25 4.42 25.38
C ALA A 18 10.23 5.38 24.67
N GLU A 19 10.82 6.31 25.44
CA GLU A 19 11.72 7.33 24.88
C GLU A 19 12.88 6.73 24.08
N GLY A 20 13.44 5.59 24.53
CA GLY A 20 14.50 4.84 23.84
C GLY A 20 14.04 4.05 22.61
N GLU A 21 12.73 3.87 22.42
CA GLU A 21 12.14 3.09 21.30
C GLU A 21 11.66 3.96 20.12
N THR A 22 11.75 5.28 20.23
CA THR A 22 11.23 6.20 19.21
C THR A 22 11.82 5.94 17.83
N ALA A 23 13.14 5.71 17.75
CA ALA A 23 13.80 5.42 16.48
C ALA A 23 13.33 4.08 15.88
N LEU A 24 13.16 3.05 16.72
CA LEU A 24 12.63 1.75 16.31
C LEU A 24 11.18 1.88 15.83
N ALA A 25 10.33 2.56 16.59
CA ALA A 25 8.93 2.79 16.23
C ALA A 25 8.80 3.50 14.87
N THR A 26 9.64 4.51 14.63
CA THR A 26 9.69 5.21 13.34
C THR A 26 10.09 4.28 12.20
N SER A 27 11.13 3.48 12.41
CA SER A 27 11.58 2.49 11.41
C SER A 27 10.52 1.44 11.11
N LEU A 28 9.81 0.96 12.14
CA LEU A 28 8.70 0.03 11.97
C LEU A 28 7.53 0.66 11.21
N LEU A 29 7.14 1.90 11.54
CA LEU A 29 6.12 2.65 10.80
C LEU A 29 6.46 2.77 9.31
N ASP A 30 7.70 3.08 8.97
CA ASP A 30 8.15 3.17 7.58
C ASP A 30 8.12 1.81 6.87
N SER A 31 8.61 0.75 7.53
CA SER A 31 8.62 -0.61 6.98
C SER A 31 7.21 -1.14 6.75
N VAL A 32 6.33 -1.03 7.75
CA VAL A 32 4.91 -1.42 7.65
C VAL A 32 4.20 -0.62 6.57
N SER A 33 4.43 0.70 6.50
CA SER A 33 3.85 1.55 5.46
C SER A 33 4.28 1.13 4.06
N SER A 34 5.53 0.71 3.90
CA SER A 34 6.05 0.19 2.63
C SER A 34 5.37 -1.13 2.27
N ALA A 35 5.21 -2.06 3.23
CA ALA A 35 4.54 -3.33 3.03
C ALA A 35 3.06 -3.15 2.64
N ILE A 36 2.35 -2.23 3.32
CA ILE A 36 0.94 -1.89 3.01
C ILE A 36 0.82 -1.32 1.59
N ARG A 37 1.72 -0.40 1.18
CA ARG A 37 1.71 0.16 -0.18
C ARG A 37 2.03 -0.89 -1.23
N ALA A 38 3.00 -1.76 -0.97
CA ALA A 38 3.33 -2.87 -1.87
C ALA A 38 2.14 -3.81 -2.06
N ALA A 39 1.43 -4.15 -0.98
CA ALA A 39 0.23 -4.97 -1.03
C ALA A 39 -0.93 -4.28 -1.76
N ALA A 40 -1.11 -2.97 -1.58
CA ALA A 40 -2.13 -2.18 -2.26
C ALA A 40 -1.88 -2.09 -3.77
N GLY A 41 -0.61 -2.09 -4.20
CA GLY A 41 -0.21 -1.95 -5.61
C GLY A 41 -0.51 -0.57 -6.21
N ASN A 42 -0.93 0.39 -5.40
CA ASN A 42 -1.30 1.74 -5.80
C ASN A 42 -1.04 2.76 -4.69
N PRO A 43 -0.89 4.05 -5.05
CA PRO A 43 -0.72 5.12 -4.07
C PRO A 43 -1.87 5.18 -3.07
N ILE A 44 -1.55 5.14 -1.77
CA ILE A 44 -2.51 5.36 -0.68
C ILE A 44 -2.46 6.82 -0.24
N SER A 45 -1.28 7.38 0.00
CA SER A 45 -1.11 8.79 0.33
C SER A 45 -1.05 9.66 -0.93
N VAL A 46 -1.46 10.91 -0.83
CA VAL A 46 -1.39 11.87 -1.94
C VAL A 46 0.06 12.05 -2.40
N GLY A 47 0.23 12.00 -3.71
CA GLY A 47 1.51 12.23 -4.37
C GLY A 47 1.34 12.39 -5.88
N THR A 48 2.38 12.88 -6.53
CA THR A 48 2.46 12.94 -7.99
C THR A 48 3.08 11.64 -8.51
N HIS A 49 2.44 11.05 -9.50
CA HIS A 49 2.82 9.76 -10.08
C HIS A 49 2.84 9.86 -11.59
N THR A 50 3.84 9.24 -12.21
CA THR A 50 3.90 9.06 -13.66
C THR A 50 3.78 7.58 -13.96
N VAL A 51 2.92 7.21 -14.90
CA VAL A 51 2.67 5.82 -15.28
C VAL A 51 2.62 5.69 -16.78
N ASP A 52 3.25 4.62 -17.28
CA ASP A 52 3.17 4.22 -18.67
C ASP A 52 2.13 3.14 -18.85
N LEU A 53 1.14 3.41 -19.69
CA LEU A 53 0.03 2.54 -20.00
C LEU A 53 0.09 2.12 -21.48
N PRO A 54 -0.25 0.87 -21.82
CA PRO A 54 -0.45 0.50 -23.21
C PRO A 54 -1.67 1.20 -23.75
N SER A 55 -1.58 1.71 -24.96
CA SER A 55 -2.76 2.23 -25.65
C SER A 55 -3.77 1.10 -25.89
N VAL A 56 -5.04 1.43 -25.81
CA VAL A 56 -6.17 0.50 -25.99
C VAL A 56 -7.00 0.88 -27.21
N GLU A 57 -7.64 -0.10 -27.87
CA GLU A 57 -8.58 0.12 -28.99
C GLU A 57 -9.92 0.73 -28.53
N SER A 58 -9.91 1.43 -27.41
CA SER A 58 -11.06 2.06 -26.78
C SER A 58 -10.85 3.56 -26.69
N ARG A 59 -11.95 4.31 -26.64
CA ARG A 59 -11.95 5.73 -26.31
C ARG A 59 -11.66 5.98 -24.82
N ARG A 60 -11.78 4.95 -23.97
CA ARG A 60 -11.56 4.98 -22.54
C ARG A 60 -10.21 4.38 -22.22
N LEU A 61 -9.42 5.08 -21.41
CA LEU A 61 -8.17 4.62 -20.80
C LEU A 61 -8.32 4.70 -19.28
N ASP A 62 -8.26 3.56 -18.60
CA ASP A 62 -8.35 3.50 -17.16
C ASP A 62 -6.98 3.76 -16.54
N LEU A 63 -6.95 4.65 -15.54
CA LEU A 63 -5.76 4.91 -14.73
C LEU A 63 -5.67 3.89 -13.58
N PRO A 64 -4.45 3.53 -13.16
CA PRO A 64 -4.27 2.57 -12.07
C PRO A 64 -4.76 3.09 -10.73
N CYS A 65 -4.72 4.38 -10.47
CA CYS A 65 -5.17 4.97 -9.21
C CYS A 65 -6.68 5.21 -9.19
N LYS A 66 -7.37 4.71 -8.16
CA LYS A 66 -8.82 4.95 -7.98
C LYS A 66 -9.13 6.36 -7.48
N ALA A 67 -8.19 6.98 -6.76
CA ALA A 67 -8.34 8.32 -6.17
C ALA A 67 -7.50 9.35 -6.94
N VAL A 68 -7.76 9.49 -8.25
CA VAL A 68 -7.13 10.52 -9.08
C VAL A 68 -7.72 11.89 -8.72
N ARG A 69 -6.87 12.83 -8.32
CA ARG A 69 -7.26 14.21 -7.98
C ARG A 69 -7.10 15.14 -9.16
N ASP A 70 -5.95 15.08 -9.82
CA ASP A 70 -5.62 15.95 -10.94
C ASP A 70 -4.71 15.21 -11.94
N ILE A 71 -4.72 15.66 -13.20
CA ILE A 71 -3.86 15.14 -14.26
C ILE A 71 -3.07 16.31 -14.81
N THR A 72 -1.76 16.22 -14.67
CA THR A 72 -0.85 17.30 -15.04
C THR A 72 -0.40 17.18 -16.49
N GLU A 73 -0.21 15.95 -16.98
CA GLU A 73 0.32 15.73 -18.33
C GLU A 73 -0.15 14.39 -18.88
N VAL A 74 -0.41 14.37 -20.17
CA VAL A 74 -0.67 13.14 -20.94
C VAL A 74 0.16 13.19 -22.21
N LEU A 75 1.00 12.15 -22.41
CA LEU A 75 1.82 11.99 -23.61
C LEU A 75 1.39 10.70 -24.34
N VAL A 76 1.39 10.71 -25.66
CA VAL A 76 1.22 9.52 -26.50
C VAL A 76 2.48 9.36 -27.34
N ASP A 77 3.24 8.30 -27.11
CA ASP A 77 4.59 8.09 -27.70
C ASP A 77 5.51 9.31 -27.49
N GLY A 78 5.46 9.91 -26.30
CA GLY A 78 6.25 11.08 -25.93
C GLY A 78 5.76 12.42 -26.51
N GLN A 79 4.62 12.44 -27.23
CA GLN A 79 4.03 13.67 -27.77
C GLN A 79 2.86 14.13 -26.91
N PRO A 80 2.76 15.42 -26.56
CA PRO A 80 1.64 15.98 -25.79
C PRO A 80 0.29 15.67 -26.42
N CYS A 81 -0.67 15.35 -25.56
CA CYS A 81 -2.02 14.98 -25.95
C CYS A 81 -3.01 15.70 -25.03
N ASP A 82 -3.78 16.66 -25.61
CA ASP A 82 -4.72 17.50 -24.86
C ASP A 82 -6.18 17.23 -25.22
N ASP A 83 -6.46 16.31 -26.17
CA ASP A 83 -7.80 16.00 -26.69
C ASP A 83 -8.51 14.93 -25.83
N TRP A 84 -8.46 15.08 -24.51
CA TRP A 84 -9.09 14.15 -23.57
C TRP A 84 -9.93 14.87 -22.51
N THR A 85 -10.87 14.13 -21.92
CA THR A 85 -11.63 14.54 -20.74
C THR A 85 -11.54 13.48 -19.66
N ARG A 86 -11.48 13.91 -18.39
CA ARG A 86 -11.44 13.01 -17.25
C ARG A 86 -12.83 12.72 -16.72
N HIS A 87 -13.13 11.45 -16.48
CA HIS A 87 -14.28 11.00 -15.69
C HIS A 87 -13.82 9.98 -14.63
N GLY A 88 -13.81 10.43 -13.37
CA GLY A 88 -13.31 9.63 -12.27
C GLY A 88 -11.82 9.30 -12.43
N SER A 89 -11.50 8.01 -12.51
CA SER A 89 -10.15 7.48 -12.72
C SER A 89 -9.91 7.05 -14.18
N ALA A 90 -10.68 7.55 -15.14
CA ALA A 90 -10.50 7.23 -16.55
C ALA A 90 -10.39 8.49 -17.41
N LEU A 91 -9.62 8.40 -18.49
CA LEU A 91 -9.51 9.39 -19.54
C LEU A 91 -10.34 8.96 -20.74
N TYR A 92 -11.05 9.89 -21.33
CA TYR A 92 -11.88 9.67 -22.53
C TYR A 92 -11.44 10.61 -23.65
N ARG A 93 -11.45 10.07 -24.87
CA ARG A 93 -11.19 10.83 -26.11
C ARG A 93 -12.28 10.56 -27.14
N ASP A 94 -12.41 11.47 -28.11
CA ASP A 94 -13.31 11.27 -29.25
C ASP A 94 -12.83 10.17 -30.20
N ARG A 95 -11.54 9.88 -30.21
CA ARG A 95 -10.89 8.80 -30.97
C ARG A 95 -10.27 7.77 -30.01
N PRO A 96 -10.09 6.50 -30.45
CA PRO A 96 -9.41 5.49 -29.64
C PRO A 96 -7.98 5.91 -29.29
N TRP A 97 -7.49 5.44 -28.14
CA TRP A 97 -6.10 5.63 -27.70
C TRP A 97 -5.10 4.88 -28.57
N GLY A 98 -5.50 3.74 -29.15
CA GLY A 98 -4.72 2.91 -30.06
C GLY A 98 -5.51 2.55 -31.32
N GLY A 99 -4.81 2.14 -32.37
CA GLY A 99 -5.40 1.68 -33.62
C GLY A 99 -5.50 0.16 -33.72
N ARG A 100 -6.53 -0.34 -34.38
CA ARG A 100 -6.72 -1.76 -34.63
C ARG A 100 -5.60 -2.30 -35.52
N GLY A 101 -4.96 -3.41 -35.07
CA GLY A 101 -3.87 -4.03 -35.84
C GLY A 101 -2.55 -3.26 -35.82
N MET A 102 -2.44 -2.17 -35.07
CA MET A 102 -1.17 -1.46 -34.84
C MET A 102 -0.51 -1.94 -33.54
N PRO A 103 0.83 -1.89 -33.45
CA PRO A 103 1.48 -2.14 -32.16
C PRO A 103 0.98 -1.16 -31.11
N PRO A 104 0.86 -1.59 -29.84
CA PRO A 104 0.41 -0.70 -28.78
C PRO A 104 1.40 0.47 -28.62
N ARG A 105 0.85 1.68 -28.57
CA ARG A 105 1.58 2.90 -28.24
C ARG A 105 1.70 3.03 -26.73
N THR A 106 2.69 3.77 -26.28
CA THR A 106 2.81 4.12 -24.86
C THR A 106 2.05 5.40 -24.57
N VAL A 107 1.14 5.34 -23.60
CA VAL A 107 0.46 6.51 -23.06
C VAL A 107 1.04 6.79 -21.68
N THR A 108 1.86 7.84 -21.58
CA THR A 108 2.43 8.30 -20.32
C THR A 108 1.49 9.32 -19.69
N VAL A 109 1.07 9.06 -18.45
CA VAL A 109 0.17 9.95 -17.71
C VAL A 109 0.82 10.37 -16.41
N THR A 110 0.98 11.67 -16.20
CA THR A 110 1.40 12.26 -14.93
C THR A 110 0.19 12.82 -14.21
N TYR A 111 -0.06 12.31 -13.00
CA TYR A 111 -1.24 12.68 -12.22
C TYR A 111 -0.93 12.78 -10.73
N THR A 112 -1.73 13.56 -10.01
CA THR A 112 -1.78 13.57 -8.55
C THR A 112 -2.90 12.65 -8.10
N GLY A 113 -2.58 11.67 -7.25
CA GLY A 113 -3.53 10.68 -6.75
C GLY A 113 -3.25 10.26 -5.32
N GLY A 114 -4.21 9.56 -4.72
CA GLY A 114 -4.16 9.12 -3.33
C GLY A 114 -5.20 9.82 -2.45
N TRP A 115 -5.23 9.40 -1.19
CA TRP A 115 -6.18 9.87 -0.18
C TRP A 115 -5.54 10.87 0.77
N ASP A 116 -6.30 11.92 1.12
CA ASP A 116 -5.97 12.90 2.12
C ASP A 116 -7.28 13.39 2.77
N PRO A 117 -7.49 13.08 4.03
CA PRO A 117 -6.60 12.29 4.91
C PRO A 117 -6.49 10.82 4.48
N ILE A 118 -5.43 10.16 4.96
CA ILE A 118 -5.26 8.71 4.80
C ILE A 118 -6.44 8.02 5.49
N PRO A 119 -7.06 6.98 4.87
CA PRO A 119 -8.18 6.27 5.49
C PRO A 119 -7.82 5.72 6.88
N GLU A 120 -8.69 5.96 7.85
CA GLU A 120 -8.46 5.66 9.27
C GLU A 120 -8.18 4.18 9.55
N ASP A 121 -8.79 3.28 8.80
CA ASP A 121 -8.54 1.84 8.89
C ASP A 121 -7.11 1.46 8.43
N ILE A 122 -6.53 2.20 7.49
CA ILE A 122 -5.13 2.03 7.06
C ILE A 122 -4.18 2.55 8.14
N VAL A 123 -4.49 3.72 8.72
CA VAL A 123 -3.73 4.26 9.86
C VAL A 123 -3.72 3.24 11.01
N ARG A 124 -4.90 2.72 11.38
CA ARG A 124 -5.05 1.70 12.42
C ARG A 124 -4.30 0.42 12.08
N LEU A 125 -4.36 -0.05 10.84
CA LEU A 125 -3.64 -1.23 10.38
C LEU A 125 -2.12 -1.02 10.55
N CYS A 126 -1.59 0.11 10.12
CA CYS A 126 -0.19 0.47 10.28
C CYS A 126 0.23 0.48 11.75
N CYS A 127 -0.57 1.12 12.62
CA CYS A 127 -0.32 1.15 14.07
C CYS A 127 -0.34 -0.25 14.70
N SER A 128 -1.27 -1.12 14.31
CA SER A 128 -1.38 -2.48 14.85
C SER A 128 -0.15 -3.34 14.54
N TYR A 129 0.35 -3.29 13.31
CA TYR A 129 1.58 -4.01 12.93
C TYR A 129 2.82 -3.41 13.58
N THR A 130 2.89 -2.09 13.72
CA THR A 130 3.97 -1.42 14.44
C THR A 130 3.98 -1.84 15.91
N ALA A 131 2.81 -1.92 16.55
CA ALA A 131 2.69 -2.40 17.95
C ALA A 131 3.17 -3.85 18.09
N ALA A 132 2.82 -4.73 17.15
CA ALA A 132 3.30 -6.11 17.14
C ALA A 132 4.83 -6.18 17.03
N GLY A 133 5.45 -5.37 16.17
CA GLY A 133 6.90 -5.29 16.04
C GLY A 133 7.59 -4.75 17.31
N LEU A 134 7.00 -3.75 17.95
CA LEU A 134 7.50 -3.25 19.25
C LEU A 134 7.40 -4.31 20.35
N ALA A 135 6.28 -5.02 20.45
CA ALA A 135 6.11 -6.12 21.40
C ALA A 135 7.15 -7.21 21.18
N GLN A 136 7.34 -7.64 19.93
CA GLN A 136 8.36 -8.62 19.57
C GLN A 136 9.79 -8.17 19.97
N HIS A 137 10.09 -6.88 19.81
CA HIS A 137 11.39 -6.33 20.23
C HIS A 137 11.55 -6.36 21.75
N ARG A 138 10.50 -5.96 22.49
CA ARG A 138 10.49 -5.98 23.98
C ARG A 138 10.63 -7.39 24.55
N ASP A 139 10.07 -8.38 23.87
CA ASP A 139 10.16 -9.79 24.24
C ASP A 139 11.51 -10.45 23.88
N GLY A 140 12.53 -9.67 23.52
CA GLY A 140 13.88 -10.13 23.23
C GLY A 140 14.22 -10.35 21.76
N GLY A 141 13.34 -9.91 20.86
CA GLY A 141 13.56 -9.93 19.41
C GLY A 141 13.29 -11.28 18.71
N PRO A 142 13.56 -11.38 17.41
CA PRO A 142 13.32 -12.60 16.65
C PRO A 142 14.11 -13.79 17.18
N GLY A 143 13.44 -14.73 17.84
CA GLY A 143 14.04 -15.97 18.36
C GLY A 143 14.11 -16.10 19.86
N ALA A 144 13.75 -15.08 20.66
CA ALA A 144 13.76 -15.18 22.12
C ALA A 144 12.80 -16.24 22.69
N HIS A 145 11.74 -16.57 21.98
CA HIS A 145 10.76 -17.60 22.39
C HIS A 145 10.95 -18.98 21.73
N ARG A 146 12.15 -19.32 21.29
CA ARG A 146 12.46 -20.68 20.89
C ARG A 146 12.58 -21.56 22.14
N GLY A 147 11.46 -22.02 22.69
CA GLY A 147 11.53 -23.04 23.70
C GLY A 147 10.48 -23.07 24.81
N VAL A 148 9.54 -22.14 24.86
CA VAL A 148 8.46 -22.22 25.86
C VAL A 148 7.19 -22.75 25.22
N SER A 149 7.01 -24.09 25.28
CA SER A 149 5.80 -24.75 24.76
C SER A 149 4.68 -24.80 25.82
N TYR A 150 4.95 -24.55 27.08
CA TYR A 150 3.96 -24.64 28.18
C TYR A 150 4.34 -23.73 29.32
N GLU A 151 3.51 -22.80 29.67
CA GLU A 151 3.48 -22.16 30.97
C GLU A 151 2.27 -22.69 31.75
N ARG A 152 2.50 -23.43 32.82
CA ARG A 152 1.47 -24.01 33.68
C ARG A 152 1.31 -23.11 34.89
N ILE A 153 0.25 -22.32 34.89
CA ILE A 153 -0.17 -21.57 36.07
C ILE A 153 -1.49 -22.17 36.54
N ASP A 154 -1.48 -22.82 37.71
CA ASP A 154 -2.63 -23.38 38.45
C ASP A 154 -3.97 -23.53 37.68
N ASP A 155 -4.35 -24.79 37.48
CA ASP A 155 -5.69 -25.27 37.03
C ASP A 155 -6.40 -24.63 35.82
N ALA A 156 -5.78 -23.70 35.13
CA ALA A 156 -6.29 -23.20 33.86
C ALA A 156 -5.34 -23.57 32.70
N GLN A 157 -5.71 -24.60 31.93
CA GLN A 157 -5.00 -24.99 30.72
C GLN A 157 -5.40 -24.06 29.57
N VAL A 158 -4.62 -23.01 29.35
CA VAL A 158 -4.70 -22.20 28.13
C VAL A 158 -3.88 -22.92 27.06
N GLY A 159 -4.53 -23.74 26.27
CA GLY A 159 -3.93 -24.36 25.11
C GLY A 159 -3.74 -23.32 24.01
N TYR A 160 -2.54 -22.83 23.80
CA TYR A 160 -2.19 -22.20 22.53
C TYR A 160 -2.09 -23.30 21.48
N THR A 161 -2.95 -23.25 20.48
CA THR A 161 -2.93 -24.15 19.33
C THR A 161 -1.53 -24.08 18.71
N THR A 162 -0.79 -25.18 18.73
CA THR A 162 0.46 -25.39 18.00
C THR A 162 0.13 -25.54 16.51
N GLY A 163 -0.36 -24.47 15.89
CA GLY A 163 -0.32 -24.28 14.46
C GLY A 163 0.89 -23.44 14.20
N ALA A 164 1.79 -23.96 13.36
CA ALA A 164 3.07 -23.39 12.97
C ALA A 164 3.16 -21.90 13.29
N SER A 165 3.96 -21.54 14.31
CA SER A 165 4.41 -20.19 14.51
C SER A 165 5.31 -19.85 13.31
N GLU A 166 4.70 -19.60 12.17
CA GLU A 166 5.28 -18.69 11.21
C GLU A 166 5.53 -17.42 12.01
N MET A 167 6.80 -17.14 12.28
CA MET A 167 7.22 -15.85 12.81
C MET A 167 6.67 -14.84 11.82
N VAL A 168 5.55 -14.22 12.17
CA VAL A 168 5.00 -13.11 11.41
C VAL A 168 6.03 -12.01 11.58
N ASP A 169 6.93 -11.89 10.61
CA ASP A 169 7.77 -10.71 10.49
C ASP A 169 6.76 -9.54 10.49
N ALA A 170 6.95 -8.57 11.39
CA ALA A 170 6.06 -7.42 11.54
C ALA A 170 5.89 -6.66 10.20
N THR A 171 6.73 -6.97 9.22
CA THR A 171 6.70 -6.46 7.85
C THR A 171 5.96 -7.38 6.87
N GLU A 172 5.65 -8.63 7.25
CA GLU A 172 4.96 -9.58 6.37
C GLU A 172 3.45 -9.60 6.64
N LEU A 173 2.72 -8.96 5.74
CA LEU A 173 1.25 -8.90 5.81
C LEU A 173 0.66 -10.29 5.45
N PRO A 174 -0.29 -10.84 6.23
CA PRO A 174 -1.02 -12.04 5.89
C PRO A 174 -1.68 -11.94 4.51
N GLU A 175 -1.75 -13.08 3.80
CA GLU A 175 -2.29 -13.13 2.44
C GLU A 175 -3.72 -12.56 2.35
N GLY A 176 -4.57 -12.80 3.36
CA GLY A 176 -5.91 -12.21 3.42
C GLY A 176 -5.90 -10.68 3.47
N THR A 177 -4.99 -10.10 4.25
CA THR A 177 -4.81 -8.64 4.34
C THR A 177 -4.26 -8.08 3.02
N ARG A 178 -3.29 -8.74 2.41
CA ARG A 178 -2.73 -8.34 1.11
C ARG A 178 -3.79 -8.34 0.03
N ARG A 179 -4.62 -9.38 -0.02
CA ARG A 179 -5.73 -9.48 -0.97
C ARG A 179 -6.75 -8.36 -0.76
N ALA A 180 -7.19 -8.12 0.48
CA ALA A 180 -8.14 -7.05 0.80
C ALA A 180 -7.61 -5.66 0.43
N LEU A 181 -6.31 -5.39 0.67
CA LEU A 181 -5.66 -4.15 0.26
C LEU A 181 -5.63 -4.02 -1.27
N HIS A 182 -5.27 -5.09 -1.97
CA HIS A 182 -5.25 -5.09 -3.44
C HIS A 182 -6.64 -4.93 -4.05
N GLU A 183 -7.66 -5.58 -3.53
CA GLU A 183 -9.06 -5.43 -3.98
C GLU A 183 -9.57 -4.00 -3.77
N ARG A 184 -9.22 -3.37 -2.66
CA ARG A 184 -9.66 -2.02 -2.34
C ARG A 184 -8.91 -0.95 -3.11
N PHE A 185 -7.59 -1.03 -3.19
CA PHE A 185 -6.73 0.01 -3.77
C PHE A 185 -6.16 -0.37 -5.12
N GLY A 186 -5.99 -1.67 -5.38
CA GLY A 186 -5.45 -2.20 -6.61
C GLY A 186 -6.28 -1.86 -7.85
N THR A 187 -5.70 -2.09 -9.00
CA THR A 187 -6.31 -1.82 -10.30
C THR A 187 -6.33 -3.05 -11.18
N THR A 188 -7.26 -3.05 -12.12
CA THR A 188 -7.26 -3.97 -13.26
C THR A 188 -6.49 -3.42 -14.47
N ALA A 189 -6.00 -2.16 -14.41
CA ALA A 189 -5.24 -1.57 -15.49
C ALA A 189 -3.88 -2.28 -15.63
N ARG A 190 -3.52 -2.64 -16.87
CA ARG A 190 -2.18 -3.17 -17.18
C ARG A 190 -1.22 -2.01 -17.33
N THR A 191 -0.18 -1.96 -16.49
CA THR A 191 0.93 -1.03 -16.62
C THR A 191 2.11 -1.70 -17.32
N ILE A 192 2.83 -0.95 -18.17
CA ILE A 192 4.04 -1.45 -18.86
C ILE A 192 5.31 -1.04 -18.11
N GLY A 193 5.25 0.02 -17.30
CA GLY A 193 6.42 0.60 -16.63
C GLY A 193 6.35 0.54 -15.10
N VAL A 194 7.51 0.61 -14.47
CA VAL A 194 7.67 0.65 -13.01
C VAL A 194 7.66 2.11 -12.57
N PHE A 195 6.94 2.40 -11.52
CA PHE A 195 6.90 3.72 -10.88
C PHE A 195 8.29 4.13 -10.38
N SER A 196 8.69 5.33 -10.67
CA SER A 196 9.87 5.99 -10.12
C SER A 196 9.50 6.79 -8.89
#